data_15edecab0b1f79223a0488e0163e9fa8
#
_entry.id   15edecab0b1f79223a0488e0163e9fa8
#
_cell.length_a   1.000
_cell.length_b   1.000
_cell.length_c   1.000
_cell.angle_alpha   90.00
_cell.angle_beta   90.00
_cell.angle_gamma   90.00
#
_symmetry.space_group_name_H-M   'P 1'
#
loop_
_entity.id
_entity.type
_entity.pdbx_description
1 polymer ?
#
loop_
_entity_poly.entity_id
_entity_poly.type
_entity_poly.pdbx_seq_one_letter_code
_entity_poly.pdbx_strand_id
1 'polypeptide(L)'
;MRKLLITLTLVFGISALVSAQDYNTAIGFRGGPYLGLTVKHFVSEKAAVEGLFSTRWQGFEVTGLYEIHNRAFDVDRLNWYYGVGAHLGFYNGDNTSWGELGEVYTVLGIDGIIGLEYNIAEIPVNISIDWKPAFNLVGYSRFFADGAALSIRYTF
;
A
#
# COMPACT_ATOMS: atom_id res chain seq x y z
N MET A 1 -18.22 -22.24 11.02
CA MET A 1 -18.53 -20.83 11.22
C MET A 1 -18.08 -20.31 12.59
N ARG A 2 -18.43 -20.95 13.72
CA ARG A 2 -18.02 -20.50 15.08
C ARG A 2 -16.48 -20.44 15.29
N LYS A 3 -15.71 -21.40 14.73
CA LYS A 3 -14.24 -21.42 14.84
C LYS A 3 -13.58 -20.32 14.01
N LEU A 4 -14.16 -19.96 12.85
CA LEU A 4 -13.70 -18.87 12.00
C LEU A 4 -13.89 -17.51 12.66
N LEU A 5 -15.04 -17.32 13.32
CA LEU A 5 -15.33 -16.11 14.09
C LEU A 5 -14.38 -15.94 15.28
N ILE A 6 -14.05 -17.02 16.00
CA ILE A 6 -13.11 -16.98 17.13
C ILE A 6 -11.69 -16.66 16.65
N THR A 7 -11.27 -17.20 15.52
CA THR A 7 -9.95 -16.91 14.94
C THR A 7 -9.87 -15.46 14.47
N LEU A 8 -10.92 -14.94 13.86
CA LEU A 8 -11.01 -13.55 13.43
C LEU A 8 -10.98 -12.57 14.64
N THR A 9 -11.68 -12.91 15.72
CA THR A 9 -11.69 -12.12 16.97
C THR A 9 -10.33 -12.15 17.67
N LEU A 10 -9.62 -13.28 17.61
CA LEU A 10 -8.28 -13.41 18.19
C LEU A 10 -7.22 -12.58 17.44
N VAL A 11 -7.34 -12.49 16.12
CA VAL A 11 -6.44 -11.67 15.28
C VAL A 11 -6.65 -10.17 15.52
N PHE A 12 -7.88 -9.74 15.79
CA PHE A 12 -8.21 -8.34 16.14
C PHE A 12 -7.92 -7.98 17.61
N GLY A 13 -7.77 -8.96 18.50
CA GLY A 13 -7.61 -8.75 19.95
C GLY A 13 -6.16 -8.52 20.43
N ILE A 14 -5.15 -8.63 19.57
CA ILE A 14 -3.73 -8.55 19.98
C ILE A 14 -3.13 -7.13 19.83
N SER A 15 -3.90 -6.14 19.36
CA SER A 15 -3.39 -4.80 19.01
C SER A 15 -3.43 -3.76 20.16
N ALA A 16 -3.49 -4.17 21.42
CA ALA A 16 -3.61 -3.24 22.53
C ALA A 16 -2.37 -3.20 23.43
N LEU A 17 -1.17 -2.99 22.89
CA LEU A 17 -0.01 -2.59 23.71
C LEU A 17 0.98 -1.77 22.88
N VAL A 18 1.14 -0.53 23.34
CA VAL A 18 2.30 0.38 23.27
C VAL A 18 2.25 1.53 22.28
N SER A 19 2.14 2.68 22.88
CA SER A 19 2.11 4.03 22.34
C SER A 19 3.51 4.60 22.11
N ALA A 20 3.94 4.64 20.87
CA ALA A 20 4.81 5.69 20.34
C ALA A 20 4.43 6.03 18.89
N GLN A 21 3.40 5.39 18.38
CA GLN A 21 2.82 5.56 17.06
C GLN A 21 1.46 6.24 17.19
N ASP A 22 1.16 7.10 16.24
CA ASP A 22 -0.14 7.76 16.20
C ASP A 22 -1.29 6.77 15.89
N TYR A 23 -0.98 5.58 15.35
CA TYR A 23 -1.93 4.49 15.06
C TYR A 23 -1.20 3.16 14.84
N ASN A 24 -1.90 2.03 14.98
CA ASN A 24 -1.35 0.70 14.69
C ASN A 24 -1.74 0.20 13.29
N THR A 25 -2.97 0.42 12.90
CA THR A 25 -3.52 -0.06 11.62
C THR A 25 -4.28 1.06 10.95
N ALA A 26 -4.17 1.13 9.64
CA ALA A 26 -4.92 2.06 8.81
C ALA A 26 -5.48 1.35 7.59
N ILE A 27 -6.72 1.66 7.22
CA ILE A 27 -7.38 1.15 6.01
C ILE A 27 -7.99 2.31 5.24
N GLY A 28 -7.89 2.30 3.92
CA GLY A 28 -8.44 3.40 3.15
C GLY A 28 -8.30 3.23 1.65
N PHE A 29 -8.36 4.37 0.99
CA PHE A 29 -8.31 4.47 -0.46
C PHE A 29 -7.01 5.12 -0.91
N ARG A 30 -6.50 4.65 -2.04
CA ARG A 30 -5.36 5.17 -2.75
C ARG A 30 -5.79 5.64 -4.13
N GLY A 31 -5.54 6.89 -4.46
CA GLY A 31 -5.86 7.52 -5.74
C GLY A 31 -4.59 7.90 -6.50
N GLY A 32 -4.59 7.62 -7.80
CA GLY A 32 -3.47 7.86 -8.71
C GLY A 32 -3.63 6.99 -9.97
N PRO A 33 -2.57 6.77 -10.74
CA PRO A 33 -2.61 5.84 -11.87
C PRO A 33 -2.99 4.42 -11.48
N TYR A 34 -2.69 4.01 -10.25
CA TYR A 34 -3.15 2.80 -9.59
C TYR A 34 -4.19 3.19 -8.54
N LEU A 35 -5.46 3.05 -8.88
CA LEU A 35 -6.59 3.35 -8.00
C LEU A 35 -6.97 2.11 -7.19
N GLY A 36 -7.13 2.23 -5.87
CA GLY A 36 -7.50 1.06 -5.10
C GLY A 36 -7.63 1.24 -3.61
N LEU A 37 -7.52 0.12 -2.91
CA LEU A 37 -7.56 0.01 -1.47
C LEU A 37 -6.15 -0.14 -0.90
N THR A 38 -5.96 0.38 0.30
CA THR A 38 -4.72 0.26 1.06
C THR A 38 -5.01 -0.18 2.47
N VAL A 39 -4.20 -1.10 2.97
CA VAL A 39 -4.18 -1.51 4.38
C VAL A 39 -2.74 -1.45 4.85
N LYS A 40 -2.48 -0.63 5.85
CA LYS A 40 -1.16 -0.45 6.46
C LYS A 40 -1.21 -0.89 7.91
N HIS A 41 -0.23 -1.67 8.35
CA HIS A 41 -0.09 -2.13 9.72
C HIS A 41 1.34 -1.98 10.19
N PHE A 42 1.53 -1.30 11.32
CA PHE A 42 2.84 -1.17 11.96
C PHE A 42 3.19 -2.47 12.69
N VAL A 43 4.33 -3.04 12.33
CA VAL A 43 4.88 -4.25 12.97
C VAL A 43 5.94 -3.90 14.02
N SER A 44 6.40 -2.66 14.05
CA SER A 44 7.26 -2.08 15.10
C SER A 44 7.09 -0.56 15.11
N GLU A 45 7.78 0.12 16.04
CA GLU A 45 7.71 1.60 16.18
C GLU A 45 8.02 2.38 14.88
N LYS A 46 8.78 1.80 13.97
CA LYS A 46 9.19 2.46 12.73
C LYS A 46 8.89 1.65 11.48
N ALA A 47 8.57 0.38 11.61
CA ALA A 47 8.37 -0.48 10.46
C ALA A 47 6.89 -0.81 10.29
N ALA A 48 6.40 -0.70 9.05
CA ALA A 48 5.05 -1.07 8.67
C ALA A 48 5.06 -2.04 7.48
N VAL A 49 4.02 -2.84 7.40
CA VAL A 49 3.66 -3.59 6.20
C VAL A 49 2.42 -2.96 5.59
N GLU A 50 2.44 -2.75 4.28
CA GLU A 50 1.29 -2.22 3.55
C GLU A 50 0.88 -3.17 2.45
N GLY A 51 -0.40 -3.50 2.38
CA GLY A 51 -1.02 -4.21 1.30
C GLY A 51 -1.82 -3.25 0.43
N LEU A 52 -1.60 -3.29 -0.88
CA LEU A 52 -2.36 -2.52 -1.87
C LEU A 52 -3.14 -3.49 -2.75
N PHE A 53 -4.42 -3.22 -2.96
CA PHE A 53 -5.23 -3.83 -4.00
C PHE A 53 -5.69 -2.74 -4.95
N SER A 54 -5.12 -2.71 -6.14
CA SER A 54 -5.30 -1.63 -7.08
C SER A 54 -5.73 -2.10 -8.46
N THR A 55 -6.35 -1.20 -9.19
CA THR A 55 -6.78 -1.41 -10.57
C THR A 55 -6.12 -0.40 -11.49
N ARG A 56 -5.75 -0.85 -12.67
CA ARG A 56 -5.21 -0.07 -13.77
C ARG A 56 -5.42 -0.81 -15.08
N TRP A 57 -5.70 -0.10 -16.17
CA TRP A 57 -5.90 -0.68 -17.51
C TRP A 57 -6.92 -1.84 -17.53
N GLN A 58 -8.01 -1.72 -16.76
CA GLN A 58 -9.02 -2.77 -16.57
C GLN A 58 -8.46 -4.10 -16.03
N GLY A 59 -7.25 -4.08 -15.49
CA GLY A 59 -6.66 -5.16 -14.75
C GLY A 59 -6.63 -4.88 -13.25
N PHE A 60 -6.06 -5.77 -12.49
CA PHE A 60 -5.83 -5.57 -11.06
C PHE A 60 -4.43 -6.02 -10.64
N GLU A 61 -3.96 -5.41 -9.57
CA GLU A 61 -2.65 -5.65 -9.01
C GLU A 61 -2.75 -5.73 -7.49
N VAL A 62 -2.07 -6.71 -6.92
CA VAL A 62 -1.84 -6.82 -5.48
C VAL A 62 -0.38 -6.54 -5.20
N THR A 63 -0.11 -5.59 -4.32
CA THR A 63 1.25 -5.21 -3.91
C THR A 63 1.40 -5.40 -2.42
N GLY A 64 2.50 -5.96 -1.98
CA GLY A 64 2.95 -5.99 -0.59
C GLY A 64 4.21 -5.15 -0.43
N LEU A 65 4.22 -4.25 0.55
CA LEU A 65 5.32 -3.34 0.85
C LEU A 65 5.79 -3.52 2.29
N TYR A 66 7.08 -3.37 2.50
CA TYR A 66 7.68 -3.20 3.81
C TYR A 66 8.30 -1.80 3.88
N GLU A 67 7.87 -1.01 4.85
CA GLU A 67 8.15 0.41 4.93
C GLU A 67 8.83 0.78 6.25
N ILE A 68 9.73 1.76 6.19
CA ILE A 68 10.36 2.37 7.36
C ILE A 68 9.92 3.82 7.44
N HIS A 69 9.36 4.19 8.58
CA HIS A 69 8.82 5.50 8.89
C HIS A 69 9.75 6.28 9.83
N ASN A 70 9.94 7.55 9.55
CA ASN A 70 10.70 8.46 10.37
C ASN A 70 9.97 9.82 10.44
N ARG A 71 10.13 10.52 11.57
CA ARG A 71 9.58 11.86 11.69
C ARG A 71 10.17 12.79 10.64
N ALA A 72 9.34 13.61 10.01
CA ALA A 72 9.75 14.57 9.02
C ALA A 72 9.84 15.99 9.62
N PHE A 73 10.95 16.68 9.38
CA PHE A 73 11.15 18.09 9.70
C PHE A 73 10.86 18.48 11.16
N ASP A 74 10.97 17.56 12.11
CA ASP A 74 10.60 17.73 13.54
C ASP A 74 9.15 18.23 13.76
N VAL A 75 8.28 18.02 12.76
CA VAL A 75 6.85 18.30 12.84
C VAL A 75 6.13 17.10 13.43
N ASP A 76 5.35 17.34 14.49
CA ASP A 76 4.55 16.28 15.09
C ASP A 76 3.54 15.72 14.09
N ARG A 77 3.39 14.39 14.09
CA ARG A 77 2.46 13.61 13.25
C ARG A 77 2.75 13.66 11.74
N LEU A 78 3.82 14.33 11.33
CA LEU A 78 4.31 14.29 9.95
C LEU A 78 5.48 13.30 9.87
N ASN A 79 5.31 12.26 9.09
CA ASN A 79 6.34 11.23 8.87
C ASN A 79 6.70 11.16 7.39
N TRP A 80 7.94 10.91 7.10
CA TRP A 80 8.35 10.42 5.80
C TRP A 80 8.62 8.92 5.90
N TYR A 81 8.39 8.23 4.82
CA TYR A 81 8.62 6.79 4.76
C TYR A 81 9.22 6.38 3.43
N TYR A 82 9.91 5.28 3.47
CA TYR A 82 10.45 4.61 2.30
C TYR A 82 10.37 3.10 2.50
N GLY A 83 10.34 2.36 1.39
CA GLY A 83 10.20 0.93 1.48
C GLY A 83 10.45 0.22 0.16
N VAL A 84 10.37 -1.09 0.25
CA VAL A 84 10.47 -1.99 -0.89
C VAL A 84 9.37 -3.05 -0.80
N GLY A 85 9.01 -3.60 -1.95
CA GLY A 85 7.99 -4.63 -2.00
C GLY A 85 7.97 -5.41 -3.29
N ALA A 86 6.89 -6.14 -3.48
CA ALA A 86 6.64 -6.89 -4.69
C ALA A 86 5.16 -6.82 -5.06
N HIS A 87 4.87 -6.95 -6.35
CA HIS A 87 3.52 -6.98 -6.86
C HIS A 87 3.27 -8.18 -7.77
N LEU A 88 2.01 -8.55 -7.82
CA LEU A 88 1.44 -9.52 -8.76
C LEU A 88 0.25 -8.85 -9.45
N GLY A 89 0.31 -8.72 -10.76
CA GLY A 89 -0.71 -8.06 -11.56
C GLY A 89 -1.27 -8.97 -12.65
N PHE A 90 -2.52 -8.71 -13.01
CA PHE A 90 -3.25 -9.41 -14.07
C PHE A 90 -3.88 -8.37 -14.98
N TYR A 91 -3.45 -8.35 -16.25
CA TYR A 91 -3.84 -7.34 -17.23
C TYR A 91 -4.32 -7.98 -18.52
N ASN A 92 -5.34 -7.39 -19.12
CA ASN A 92 -5.74 -7.71 -20.49
C ASN A 92 -4.96 -6.81 -21.46
N GLY A 93 -4.28 -7.42 -22.43
CA GLY A 93 -3.49 -6.73 -23.43
C GLY A 93 -4.26 -5.68 -24.23
N ASP A 94 -5.56 -5.91 -24.47
CA ASP A 94 -6.44 -4.97 -25.20
C ASP A 94 -6.49 -3.58 -24.53
N ASN A 95 -6.26 -3.51 -23.23
CA ASN A 95 -6.40 -2.29 -22.42
C ASN A 95 -5.07 -1.70 -21.96
N THR A 96 -3.96 -2.38 -22.27
CA THR A 96 -2.61 -1.90 -21.94
C THR A 96 -1.98 -1.18 -23.13
N SER A 97 -1.07 -0.25 -22.87
CA SER A 97 -0.31 0.43 -23.91
C SER A 97 0.83 -0.40 -24.50
N TRP A 98 1.03 -1.62 -24.00
CA TRP A 98 2.18 -2.48 -24.28
C TRP A 98 1.80 -3.94 -24.56
N GLY A 99 0.56 -4.34 -24.32
CA GLY A 99 0.07 -5.69 -24.58
C GLY A 99 -0.43 -5.88 -26.00
N GLU A 100 -0.57 -7.13 -26.40
CA GLU A 100 -1.16 -7.54 -27.68
C GLU A 100 -2.64 -7.83 -27.53
N LEU A 101 -3.42 -7.60 -28.58
CA LEU A 101 -4.87 -7.83 -28.59
C LEU A 101 -5.19 -9.31 -28.35
N GLY A 102 -6.10 -9.58 -27.44
CA GLY A 102 -6.57 -10.93 -27.08
C GLY A 102 -5.66 -11.69 -26.11
N GLU A 103 -4.54 -11.09 -25.66
CA GLU A 103 -3.62 -11.74 -24.73
C GLU A 103 -3.89 -11.29 -23.28
N VAL A 104 -3.70 -12.22 -22.33
CA VAL A 104 -3.76 -11.95 -20.89
C VAL A 104 -2.38 -12.05 -20.29
N TYR A 105 -1.96 -11.01 -19.59
CA TYR A 105 -0.63 -10.92 -18.98
C TYR A 105 -0.72 -11.09 -17.46
N THR A 106 0.07 -12.01 -16.94
CA THR A 106 0.39 -12.09 -15.52
C THR A 106 1.77 -11.50 -15.32
N VAL A 107 1.86 -10.44 -14.52
CA VAL A 107 3.13 -9.77 -14.23
C VAL A 107 3.50 -9.99 -12.77
N LEU A 108 4.79 -10.22 -12.54
CA LEU A 108 5.40 -10.25 -11.22
C LEU A 108 6.56 -9.26 -11.23
N GLY A 109 6.66 -8.43 -10.20
CA GLY A 109 7.71 -7.43 -10.13
C GLY A 109 8.04 -7.00 -8.71
N ILE A 110 8.96 -6.05 -8.66
CA ILE A 110 9.44 -5.41 -7.43
C ILE A 110 9.06 -3.94 -7.43
N ASP A 111 8.84 -3.41 -6.24
CA ASP A 111 8.42 -2.02 -6.01
C ASP A 111 9.36 -1.33 -5.06
N GLY A 112 9.58 -0.04 -5.30
CA GLY A 112 10.05 0.90 -4.31
C GLY A 112 8.90 1.81 -3.89
N ILE A 113 8.99 2.42 -2.73
CA ILE A 113 8.08 3.48 -2.30
C ILE A 113 8.83 4.53 -1.49
N ILE A 114 8.47 5.78 -1.68
CA ILE A 114 8.89 6.90 -0.84
C ILE A 114 7.72 7.87 -0.73
N GLY A 115 7.45 8.36 0.48
CA GLY A 115 6.33 9.25 0.70
C GLY A 115 6.38 10.05 1.99
N LEU A 116 5.37 10.88 2.13
CA LEU A 116 5.06 11.65 3.33
C LEU A 116 3.65 11.26 3.78
N GLU A 117 3.46 11.14 5.07
CA GLU A 117 2.15 10.94 5.67
C GLU A 117 1.93 11.88 6.86
N TYR A 118 0.70 12.31 7.01
CA TYR A 118 0.27 13.16 8.11
C TYR A 118 -0.95 12.54 8.82
N ASN A 119 -0.85 12.43 10.14
CA ASN A 119 -1.93 11.93 10.99
C ASN A 119 -2.69 13.11 11.58
N ILE A 120 -3.96 13.28 11.23
CA ILE A 120 -4.77 14.39 11.68
C ILE A 120 -5.08 14.22 13.18
N ALA A 121 -4.81 15.28 13.97
CA ALA A 121 -4.89 15.21 15.43
C ALA A 121 -6.30 14.98 15.96
N GLU A 122 -7.29 15.57 15.32
CA GLU A 122 -8.66 15.68 15.81
C GLU A 122 -9.55 14.53 15.38
N ILE A 123 -9.12 13.78 14.37
CA ILE A 123 -9.90 12.67 13.78
C ILE A 123 -8.98 11.50 13.44
N PRO A 124 -9.48 10.27 13.46
CA PRO A 124 -8.69 9.08 13.14
C PRO A 124 -8.47 8.93 11.62
N VAL A 125 -7.80 9.92 11.03
CA VAL A 125 -7.53 9.96 9.59
C VAL A 125 -6.05 10.23 9.33
N ASN A 126 -5.48 9.39 8.49
CA ASN A 126 -4.14 9.53 7.90
C ASN A 126 -4.27 9.94 6.44
N ILE A 127 -3.48 10.91 6.02
CA ILE A 127 -3.35 11.33 4.63
C ILE A 127 -1.90 11.15 4.22
N SER A 128 -1.66 10.58 3.05
CA SER A 128 -0.31 10.44 2.51
C SER A 128 -0.22 10.77 1.03
N ILE A 129 0.96 11.24 0.65
CA ILE A 129 1.40 11.36 -0.74
C ILE A 129 2.67 10.52 -0.90
N ASP A 130 2.74 9.74 -1.95
CA ASP A 130 3.89 8.91 -2.21
C ASP A 130 4.14 8.70 -3.70
N TRP A 131 5.34 8.23 -3.98
CA TRP A 131 5.78 7.75 -5.28
C TRP A 131 6.24 6.30 -5.15
N LYS A 132 5.60 5.42 -5.92
CA LYS A 132 5.83 3.98 -5.97
C LYS A 132 6.34 3.56 -7.36
N PRO A 133 7.64 3.69 -7.65
CA PRO A 133 8.20 3.09 -8.86
C PRO A 133 8.12 1.57 -8.81
N ALA A 134 7.90 0.94 -9.95
CA ALA A 134 7.76 -0.49 -10.09
C ALA A 134 8.60 -1.02 -11.26
N PHE A 135 9.14 -2.22 -11.10
CA PHE A 135 9.85 -2.93 -12.16
C PHE A 135 9.28 -4.34 -12.32
N ASN A 136 8.65 -4.60 -13.45
CA ASN A 136 8.15 -5.94 -13.79
C ASN A 136 9.33 -6.83 -14.18
N LEU A 137 9.47 -7.97 -13.52
CA LEU A 137 10.50 -8.98 -13.79
C LEU A 137 9.99 -10.07 -14.74
N VAL A 138 8.72 -10.44 -14.61
CA VAL A 138 8.07 -11.52 -15.35
C VAL A 138 6.81 -11.00 -16.03
N GLY A 139 6.45 -11.56 -17.14
CA GLY A 139 5.30 -11.23 -17.98
C GLY A 139 5.65 -10.15 -19.01
N TYR A 140 5.87 -8.93 -18.58
CA TYR A 140 6.35 -7.83 -19.42
C TYR A 140 7.37 -7.00 -18.65
N SER A 141 8.65 -7.25 -18.93
CA SER A 141 9.75 -6.58 -18.21
C SER A 141 9.85 -5.11 -18.61
N ARG A 142 9.48 -4.24 -17.66
CA ARG A 142 9.52 -2.78 -17.85
C ARG A 142 9.58 -2.06 -16.52
N PHE A 143 10.24 -0.90 -16.53
CA PHE A 143 10.22 0.05 -15.41
C PHE A 143 9.06 1.03 -15.58
N PHE A 144 8.27 1.22 -14.51
CA PHE A 144 7.19 2.17 -14.41
C PHE A 144 7.51 3.20 -13.33
N ALA A 145 7.62 4.47 -13.73
CA ALA A 145 7.92 5.57 -12.82
C ALA A 145 6.70 6.45 -12.48
N ASP A 146 5.54 6.11 -12.99
CA ASP A 146 4.32 6.92 -12.93
C ASP A 146 3.41 6.59 -11.73
N GLY A 147 3.95 5.94 -10.71
CA GLY A 147 3.22 5.47 -9.53
C GLY A 147 2.96 6.52 -8.43
N ALA A 148 2.89 7.82 -8.75
CA ALA A 148 2.54 8.84 -7.76
C ALA A 148 1.07 8.72 -7.33
N ALA A 149 0.81 8.83 -6.02
CA ALA A 149 -0.53 8.65 -5.48
C ALA A 149 -0.78 9.47 -4.21
N LEU A 150 -2.05 9.68 -3.95
CA LEU A 150 -2.58 10.19 -2.68
C LEU A 150 -3.38 9.08 -2.00
N SER A 151 -3.24 8.97 -0.69
CA SER A 151 -4.06 8.03 0.08
C SER A 151 -4.73 8.72 1.25
N ILE A 152 -5.95 8.29 1.55
CA ILE A 152 -6.70 8.67 2.74
C ILE A 152 -7.09 7.39 3.45
N ARG A 153 -6.70 7.26 4.73
CA ARG A 153 -6.90 6.06 5.54
C ARG A 153 -7.57 6.42 6.86
N TYR A 154 -8.47 5.56 7.29
CA TYR A 154 -8.97 5.54 8.65
C TYR A 154 -7.99 4.77 9.53
N THR A 155 -7.66 5.31 10.70
CA THR A 155 -6.66 4.76 11.63
C THR A 155 -7.32 4.20 12.89
N PHE A 156 -6.79 3.09 13.41
CA PHE A 156 -7.25 2.45 14.65
C PHE A 156 -6.16 1.60 15.30
#